data_e3d98091b6b77790d23b78ac510f2a58
#
_entry.id   e3d98091b6b77790d23b78ac510f2a58
#
_cell.length_a   1.000
_cell.length_b   1.000
_cell.length_c   1.000
_cell.angle_alpha   90.00
_cell.angle_beta   90.00
_cell.angle_gamma   90.00
#
_symmetry.space_group_name_H-M   'P 1'
#
loop_
_entity.id
_entity.type
_entity.pdbx_description
1 polymer ?
#
loop_
_entity_poly.entity_id
_entity_poly.type
_entity_poly.pdbx_seq_one_letter_code
_entity_poly.pdbx_strand_id
1 'polypeptide(L)'
;YAMTLSESANSIDKGMAAVVAAETNLSDVRGELGELIYCGYNINDLAENATFEEVVHLLHRGHLPNTEELDNLKAEFVANRNLPEGLIDVLKALPKDTSPMHALRTGVSALGCFDPEAETNDNLEAVRRKSIKLIAQVPVIVAAFHRLRQDKDILESDSNLGEASNFIWLITGNKPSEDMERTMDICYILHADHGFNASTF
;
A
#
# COMPACT_ATOMS: atom_id res chain seq x y z
N TYR A 1 -39.62 34.38 39.72
CA TYR A 1 -39.23 34.19 38.30
C TYR A 1 -38.17 33.11 38.25
N ALA A 2 -38.59 31.89 37.95
CA ALA A 2 -37.68 30.78 37.72
C ALA A 2 -37.28 30.82 36.26
N MET A 3 -36.03 31.09 35.98
CA MET A 3 -35.44 30.89 34.66
C MET A 3 -35.18 29.37 34.49
N THR A 4 -35.95 28.71 33.64
CA THR A 4 -35.64 27.39 33.15
C THR A 4 -34.43 27.48 32.24
N LEU A 5 -33.28 27.02 32.71
CA LEU A 5 -32.14 26.71 31.87
C LEU A 5 -32.55 25.52 30.97
N SER A 6 -32.66 25.76 29.68
CA SER A 6 -32.82 24.71 28.69
C SER A 6 -31.60 23.79 28.78
N GLU A 7 -31.83 22.56 29.12
CA GLU A 7 -30.88 21.48 28.95
C GLU A 7 -30.53 21.35 27.46
N SER A 8 -29.49 22.04 26.99
CA SER A 8 -28.75 21.57 25.83
C SER A 8 -27.99 20.34 26.32
N ALA A 9 -28.57 19.17 26.15
CA ALA A 9 -27.86 17.93 26.33
C ALA A 9 -26.61 17.98 25.43
N ASN A 10 -25.45 18.20 26.02
CA ASN A 10 -24.18 17.93 25.43
C ASN A 10 -24.16 16.42 25.14
N SER A 11 -24.60 16.01 23.96
CA SER A 11 -24.33 14.69 23.46
C SER A 11 -22.81 14.61 23.30
N ILE A 12 -22.14 13.97 24.23
CA ILE A 12 -20.75 13.61 24.06
C ILE A 12 -20.73 12.61 22.90
N ASP A 13 -20.27 13.04 21.74
CA ASP A 13 -20.06 12.17 20.60
C ASP A 13 -19.04 11.09 21.01
N LYS A 14 -19.51 9.86 21.09
CA LYS A 14 -18.66 8.73 21.45
C LYS A 14 -17.73 8.41 20.29
N GLY A 15 -16.51 8.85 20.39
CA GLY A 15 -15.50 8.72 19.34
C GLY A 15 -15.57 9.86 18.31
N MET A 16 -15.04 9.62 17.11
CA MET A 16 -14.97 10.61 16.03
C MET A 16 -16.04 10.38 14.94
N ALA A 17 -17.09 9.63 15.21
CA ALA A 17 -18.07 9.20 14.19
C ALA A 17 -18.83 10.36 13.52
N ALA A 18 -18.97 11.52 14.20
CA ALA A 18 -19.63 12.71 13.67
C ALA A 18 -18.66 13.85 13.33
N VAL A 19 -17.35 13.63 13.46
CA VAL A 19 -16.33 14.66 13.21
C VAL A 19 -15.79 14.50 11.80
N VAL A 20 -15.99 15.52 10.96
CA VAL A 20 -15.30 15.61 9.66
C VAL A 20 -13.85 16.00 9.92
N ALA A 21 -12.95 15.04 9.80
CA ALA A 21 -11.53 15.24 10.09
C ALA A 21 -10.78 15.80 8.86
N ALA A 22 -11.14 15.35 7.67
CA ALA A 22 -10.60 15.84 6.40
C ALA A 22 -11.52 15.45 5.24
N GLU A 23 -11.29 16.07 4.08
CA GLU A 23 -11.92 15.71 2.81
C GLU A 23 -10.92 14.98 1.91
N THR A 24 -11.40 14.02 1.13
CA THR A 24 -10.60 13.29 0.14
C THR A 24 -11.35 13.17 -1.17
N ASN A 25 -10.61 13.19 -2.29
CA ASN A 25 -11.12 12.89 -3.62
C ASN A 25 -10.68 11.51 -4.10
N LEU A 26 -9.95 10.75 -3.26
CA LEU A 26 -9.36 9.47 -3.65
C LEU A 26 -10.37 8.34 -3.60
N SER A 27 -11.13 8.24 -2.51
CA SER A 27 -12.07 7.14 -2.33
C SER A 27 -13.35 7.57 -1.63
N ASP A 28 -14.44 6.83 -1.92
CA ASP A 28 -15.73 6.95 -1.24
C ASP A 28 -16.20 5.55 -0.84
N VAL A 29 -16.35 5.33 0.47
CA VAL A 29 -16.79 4.05 1.03
C VAL A 29 -18.23 4.18 1.49
N ARG A 30 -19.14 3.59 0.74
CA ARG A 30 -20.58 3.57 1.03
C ARG A 30 -20.99 2.24 1.64
N GLY A 31 -20.60 2.03 2.90
CA GLY A 31 -20.77 0.74 3.58
C GLY A 31 -22.21 0.21 3.62
N GLU A 32 -23.21 1.10 3.74
CA GLU A 32 -24.63 0.71 3.72
C GLU A 32 -25.08 0.17 2.35
N LEU A 33 -24.45 0.60 1.26
CA LEU A 33 -24.72 0.16 -0.10
C LEU A 33 -23.77 -0.95 -0.55
N GLY A 34 -22.72 -1.24 0.20
CA GLY A 34 -21.65 -2.15 -0.22
C GLY A 34 -20.85 -1.63 -1.40
N GLU A 35 -20.73 -0.31 -1.55
CA GLU A 35 -20.01 0.33 -2.65
C GLU A 35 -18.67 0.89 -2.18
N LEU A 36 -17.65 0.68 -3.00
CA LEU A 36 -16.34 1.31 -2.91
C LEU A 36 -16.03 1.98 -4.27
N ILE A 37 -15.61 3.23 -4.22
CA ILE A 37 -15.33 4.03 -5.40
C ILE A 37 -13.92 4.62 -5.26
N TYR A 38 -13.07 4.49 -6.30
CA TYR A 38 -11.76 5.13 -6.38
C TYR A 38 -11.76 6.18 -7.48
N CYS A 39 -11.54 7.45 -7.14
CA CYS A 39 -11.51 8.57 -8.09
C CYS A 39 -12.68 8.58 -9.08
N GLY A 40 -13.87 8.18 -8.63
CA GLY A 40 -15.10 8.12 -9.44
C GLY A 40 -15.36 6.78 -10.15
N TYR A 41 -14.43 5.82 -10.10
CA TYR A 41 -14.61 4.48 -10.67
C TYR A 41 -15.13 3.49 -9.61
N ASN A 42 -16.13 2.69 -9.97
CA ASN A 42 -16.60 1.62 -9.10
C ASN A 42 -15.52 0.53 -8.95
N ILE A 43 -15.35 0.02 -7.72
CA ILE A 43 -14.34 -1.00 -7.45
C ILE A 43 -14.53 -2.28 -8.26
N ASN A 44 -15.78 -2.67 -8.58
CA ASN A 44 -16.05 -3.84 -9.39
C ASN A 44 -15.49 -3.68 -10.80
N ASP A 45 -15.67 -2.48 -11.41
CA ASP A 45 -15.15 -2.19 -12.75
C ASP A 45 -13.61 -2.22 -12.76
N LEU A 46 -12.96 -1.66 -11.73
CA LEU A 46 -11.52 -1.70 -11.58
C LEU A 46 -11.00 -3.12 -11.35
N ALA A 47 -11.65 -3.89 -10.47
CA ALA A 47 -11.28 -5.27 -10.19
C ALA A 47 -11.48 -6.19 -11.40
N GLU A 48 -12.39 -5.90 -12.30
CA GLU A 48 -12.62 -6.70 -13.51
C GLU A 48 -11.67 -6.32 -14.65
N ASN A 49 -11.38 -5.03 -14.83
CA ASN A 49 -10.79 -4.51 -16.07
C ASN A 49 -9.43 -3.82 -15.90
N ALA A 50 -9.01 -3.47 -14.68
CA ALA A 50 -7.74 -2.78 -14.45
C ALA A 50 -6.69 -3.71 -13.82
N THR A 51 -5.42 -3.31 -13.89
CA THR A 51 -4.30 -3.88 -13.13
C THR A 51 -4.02 -3.04 -11.88
N PHE A 52 -3.28 -3.61 -10.93
CA PHE A 52 -2.89 -2.87 -9.73
C PHE A 52 -2.07 -1.61 -10.06
N GLU A 53 -1.16 -1.69 -11.03
CA GLU A 53 -0.36 -0.56 -11.46
C GLU A 53 -1.23 0.57 -12.05
N GLU A 54 -2.28 0.25 -12.79
CA GLU A 54 -3.25 1.23 -13.29
C GLU A 54 -4.02 1.90 -12.14
N VAL A 55 -4.39 1.13 -11.11
CA VAL A 55 -5.06 1.67 -9.92
C VAL A 55 -4.11 2.53 -9.09
N VAL A 56 -2.84 2.17 -8.95
CA VAL A 56 -1.83 3.03 -8.31
C VAL A 56 -1.71 4.36 -9.05
N HIS A 57 -1.64 4.33 -10.39
CA HIS A 57 -1.62 5.56 -11.18
C HIS A 57 -2.88 6.39 -10.94
N LEU A 58 -4.06 5.76 -10.99
CA LEU A 58 -5.33 6.42 -10.73
C LEU A 58 -5.36 7.15 -9.39
N LEU A 59 -4.94 6.49 -8.31
CA LEU A 59 -4.92 7.08 -6.97
C LEU A 59 -3.87 8.20 -6.82
N HIS A 60 -2.76 8.14 -7.55
CA HIS A 60 -1.69 9.14 -7.49
C HIS A 60 -1.92 10.34 -8.43
N ARG A 61 -2.67 10.17 -9.51
CA ARG A 61 -2.84 11.18 -10.57
C ARG A 61 -4.29 11.61 -10.80
N GLY A 62 -5.26 10.86 -10.27
CA GLY A 62 -6.70 11.14 -10.40
C GLY A 62 -7.31 10.68 -11.73
N HIS A 63 -6.56 9.98 -12.56
CA HIS A 63 -7.02 9.40 -13.83
C HIS A 63 -6.32 8.08 -14.14
N LEU A 64 -6.95 7.21 -14.92
CA LEU A 64 -6.30 6.01 -15.44
C LEU A 64 -5.17 6.36 -16.41
N PRO A 65 -4.06 5.61 -16.41
CA PRO A 65 -2.92 5.92 -17.27
C PRO A 65 -3.20 5.63 -18.74
N ASN A 66 -2.59 6.41 -19.62
CA ASN A 66 -2.36 5.98 -20.98
C ASN A 66 -1.20 4.95 -21.04
N THR A 67 -0.91 4.40 -22.22
CA THR A 67 0.13 3.36 -22.37
C THR A 67 1.52 3.85 -21.92
N GLU A 68 1.91 5.07 -22.30
CA GLU A 68 3.22 5.64 -21.94
C GLU A 68 3.34 5.87 -20.43
N GLU A 69 2.29 6.39 -19.78
CA GLU A 69 2.24 6.61 -18.34
C GLU A 69 2.32 5.29 -17.57
N LEU A 70 1.64 4.24 -18.05
CA LEU A 70 1.67 2.92 -17.46
C LEU A 70 3.06 2.27 -17.59
N ASP A 71 3.67 2.35 -18.77
CA ASP A 71 5.00 1.80 -19.01
C ASP A 71 6.06 2.50 -18.15
N ASN A 72 5.97 3.82 -18.02
CA ASN A 72 6.84 4.60 -17.13
C ASN A 72 6.67 4.19 -15.67
N LEU A 73 5.44 4.03 -15.19
CA LEU A 73 5.18 3.60 -13.81
C LEU A 73 5.72 2.18 -13.54
N LYS A 74 5.52 1.24 -14.47
CA LYS A 74 6.07 -0.12 -14.36
C LYS A 74 7.60 -0.10 -14.31
N ALA A 75 8.24 0.75 -15.12
CA ALA A 75 9.69 0.93 -15.06
C ALA A 75 10.16 1.53 -13.72
N GLU A 76 9.42 2.50 -13.16
CA GLU A 76 9.69 3.04 -11.82
C GLU A 76 9.61 1.94 -10.74
N PHE A 77 8.58 1.08 -10.77
CA PHE A 77 8.47 -0.03 -9.83
C PHE A 77 9.68 -0.97 -9.93
N VAL A 78 9.98 -1.44 -11.12
CA VAL A 78 11.14 -2.34 -11.36
C VAL A 78 12.43 -1.74 -10.83
N ALA A 79 12.68 -0.45 -11.09
CA ALA A 79 13.88 0.25 -10.64
C ALA A 79 13.98 0.36 -9.10
N ASN A 80 12.85 0.32 -8.39
CA ASN A 80 12.79 0.54 -6.94
C ASN A 80 12.62 -0.75 -6.11
N ARG A 81 12.44 -1.93 -6.70
CA ARG A 81 12.20 -3.19 -5.96
C ARG A 81 13.37 -3.65 -5.10
N ASN A 82 14.60 -3.26 -5.43
CA ASN A 82 15.78 -3.73 -4.72
C ASN A 82 15.85 -3.18 -3.30
N LEU A 83 16.07 -4.07 -2.33
CA LEU A 83 16.32 -3.68 -0.95
C LEU A 83 17.79 -3.31 -0.75
N PRO A 84 18.09 -2.30 0.07
CA PRO A 84 19.46 -2.03 0.52
C PRO A 84 20.07 -3.24 1.24
N GLU A 85 21.34 -3.53 1.00
CA GLU A 85 22.04 -4.68 1.63
C GLU A 85 21.96 -4.61 3.17
N GLY A 86 22.15 -3.42 3.75
CA GLY A 86 22.03 -3.23 5.20
C GLY A 86 20.64 -3.53 5.75
N LEU A 87 19.57 -3.34 4.96
CA LEU A 87 18.23 -3.75 5.35
C LEU A 87 18.08 -5.28 5.31
N ILE A 88 18.67 -5.93 4.33
CA ILE A 88 18.71 -7.41 4.26
C ILE A 88 19.40 -7.98 5.50
N ASP A 89 20.50 -7.37 5.95
CA ASP A 89 21.21 -7.79 7.17
C ASP A 89 20.35 -7.59 8.43
N VAL A 90 19.60 -6.50 8.52
CA VAL A 90 18.61 -6.30 9.60
C VAL A 90 17.59 -7.43 9.61
N LEU A 91 17.01 -7.79 8.45
CA LEU A 91 16.02 -8.88 8.36
C LEU A 91 16.62 -10.24 8.73
N LYS A 92 17.88 -10.52 8.34
CA LYS A 92 18.61 -11.76 8.71
C LYS A 92 18.89 -11.86 10.22
N ALA A 93 19.06 -10.71 10.90
CA ALA A 93 19.31 -10.67 12.34
C ALA A 93 18.05 -10.93 13.19
N LEU A 94 16.86 -10.85 12.60
CA LEU A 94 15.62 -11.10 13.34
C LEU A 94 15.45 -12.59 13.66
N PRO A 95 14.96 -12.94 14.87
CA PRO A 95 14.59 -14.31 15.19
C PRO A 95 13.54 -14.85 14.21
N LYS A 96 13.68 -16.10 13.79
CA LYS A 96 12.79 -16.72 12.78
C LYS A 96 11.34 -16.86 13.24
N ASP A 97 11.12 -16.92 14.55
CA ASP A 97 9.80 -16.96 15.19
C ASP A 97 9.17 -15.58 15.39
N THR A 98 9.87 -14.52 15.00
CA THR A 98 9.33 -13.15 15.03
C THR A 98 8.00 -13.09 14.28
N SER A 99 6.99 -12.44 14.88
CA SER A 99 5.73 -12.17 14.20
C SER A 99 5.97 -11.42 12.87
N PRO A 100 5.36 -11.87 11.75
CA PRO A 100 5.52 -11.21 10.45
C PRO A 100 5.26 -9.71 10.47
N MET A 101 4.27 -9.25 11.24
CA MET A 101 3.97 -7.82 11.38
C MET A 101 5.07 -7.05 12.13
N HIS A 102 5.73 -7.68 13.10
CA HIS A 102 6.88 -7.05 13.78
C HIS A 102 8.08 -6.95 12.84
N ALA A 103 8.35 -8.00 12.07
CA ALA A 103 9.41 -7.98 11.07
C ALA A 103 9.15 -6.93 9.98
N LEU A 104 7.91 -6.86 9.46
CA LEU A 104 7.51 -5.86 8.48
C LEU A 104 7.68 -4.44 9.03
N ARG A 105 7.16 -4.14 10.22
CA ARG A 105 7.30 -2.82 10.86
C ARG A 105 8.77 -2.44 11.05
N THR A 106 9.59 -3.38 11.50
CA THR A 106 11.04 -3.16 11.68
C THR A 106 11.71 -2.89 10.32
N GLY A 107 11.39 -3.69 9.30
CA GLY A 107 11.93 -3.54 7.96
C GLY A 107 11.56 -2.21 7.32
N VAL A 108 10.30 -1.81 7.39
CA VAL A 108 9.84 -0.51 6.85
C VAL A 108 10.46 0.66 7.61
N SER A 109 10.58 0.57 8.95
CA SER A 109 11.24 1.61 9.75
C SER A 109 12.73 1.72 9.42
N ALA A 110 13.43 0.58 9.29
CA ALA A 110 14.84 0.55 8.91
C ALA A 110 15.08 1.06 7.49
N LEU A 111 14.13 0.85 6.57
CA LEU A 111 14.22 1.33 5.18
C LEU A 111 14.45 2.85 5.11
N GLY A 112 13.79 3.61 5.99
CA GLY A 112 13.98 5.07 6.08
C GLY A 112 15.42 5.48 6.38
N CYS A 113 16.20 4.64 7.08
CA CYS A 113 17.62 4.92 7.35
C CYS A 113 18.51 4.86 6.10
N PHE A 114 18.04 4.21 5.05
CA PHE A 114 18.74 4.05 3.77
C PHE A 114 18.18 4.93 2.66
N ASP A 115 17.16 5.73 2.95
CA ASP A 115 16.54 6.63 1.97
C ASP A 115 17.04 8.06 2.19
N PRO A 116 17.85 8.62 1.27
CA PRO A 116 18.33 10.00 1.39
C PRO A 116 17.21 11.05 1.31
N GLU A 117 16.05 10.68 0.76
CA GLU A 117 14.87 11.55 0.67
C GLU A 117 13.85 11.30 1.80
N ALA A 118 14.15 10.48 2.82
CA ALA A 118 13.21 10.11 3.88
C ALA A 118 12.51 11.31 4.52
N GLU A 119 13.29 12.36 4.82
CA GLU A 119 12.80 13.59 5.46
C GLU A 119 12.26 14.65 4.49
N THR A 120 12.36 14.42 3.17
CA THR A 120 11.90 15.38 2.14
C THR A 120 10.39 15.27 1.97
N ASN A 121 9.64 16.17 2.58
CA ASN A 121 8.17 16.19 2.55
C ASN A 121 7.57 17.51 2.02
N ASP A 122 8.40 18.37 1.47
CA ASP A 122 8.10 19.74 1.10
C ASP A 122 7.40 19.89 -0.26
N ASN A 123 7.38 18.85 -1.07
CA ASN A 123 6.68 18.86 -2.34
C ASN A 123 6.03 17.52 -2.68
N LEU A 124 4.94 17.59 -3.44
CA LEU A 124 4.10 16.44 -3.80
C LEU A 124 4.85 15.38 -4.63
N GLU A 125 5.75 15.80 -5.52
CA GLU A 125 6.50 14.84 -6.35
C GLU A 125 7.53 14.04 -5.55
N ALA A 126 8.15 14.64 -4.52
CA ALA A 126 9.02 13.91 -3.61
C ALA A 126 8.23 12.89 -2.78
N VAL A 127 7.05 13.27 -2.29
CA VAL A 127 6.14 12.36 -1.59
C VAL A 127 5.71 11.21 -2.50
N ARG A 128 5.37 11.51 -3.77
CA ARG A 128 4.99 10.51 -4.77
C ARG A 128 6.14 9.52 -5.03
N ARG A 129 7.35 9.99 -5.29
CA ARG A 129 8.52 9.09 -5.49
C ARG A 129 8.72 8.15 -4.31
N LYS A 130 8.63 8.68 -3.08
CA LYS A 130 8.71 7.84 -1.86
C LYS A 130 7.59 6.82 -1.78
N SER A 131 6.37 7.21 -2.13
CA SER A 131 5.22 6.28 -2.15
C SER A 131 5.44 5.14 -3.14
N ILE A 132 5.87 5.44 -4.38
CA ILE A 132 6.18 4.42 -5.39
C ILE A 132 7.29 3.49 -4.89
N LYS A 133 8.35 4.03 -4.31
CA LYS A 133 9.44 3.24 -3.73
C LYS A 133 8.94 2.30 -2.61
N LEU A 134 8.11 2.80 -1.70
CA LEU A 134 7.52 1.98 -0.64
C LEU A 134 6.60 0.90 -1.19
N ILE A 135 5.73 1.22 -2.16
CA ILE A 135 4.86 0.24 -2.81
C ILE A 135 5.69 -0.90 -3.44
N ALA A 136 6.81 -0.57 -4.10
CA ALA A 136 7.70 -1.56 -4.70
C ALA A 136 8.46 -2.41 -3.67
N GLN A 137 8.89 -1.82 -2.54
CA GLN A 137 9.81 -2.47 -1.58
C GLN A 137 9.10 -3.23 -0.46
N VAL A 138 7.92 -2.79 -0.02
CA VAL A 138 7.19 -3.44 1.09
C VAL A 138 6.88 -4.91 0.78
N PRO A 139 6.38 -5.30 -0.40
CA PRO A 139 6.19 -6.71 -0.75
C PRO A 139 7.50 -7.51 -0.73
N VAL A 140 8.60 -6.91 -1.14
CA VAL A 140 9.93 -7.57 -1.13
C VAL A 140 10.40 -7.82 0.30
N ILE A 141 10.18 -6.89 1.24
CA ILE A 141 10.48 -7.09 2.68
C ILE A 141 9.69 -8.27 3.23
N VAL A 142 8.38 -8.34 2.92
CA VAL A 142 7.50 -9.43 3.36
C VAL A 142 8.01 -10.77 2.83
N ALA A 143 8.31 -10.85 1.54
CA ALA A 143 8.81 -12.06 0.89
C ALA A 143 10.19 -12.46 1.42
N ALA A 144 11.10 -11.52 1.59
CA ALA A 144 12.44 -11.77 2.12
C ALA A 144 12.36 -12.40 3.53
N PHE A 145 11.60 -11.81 4.44
CA PHE A 145 11.44 -12.37 5.78
C PHE A 145 10.72 -13.73 5.78
N HIS A 146 9.69 -13.89 4.93
CA HIS A 146 9.00 -15.18 4.76
C HIS A 146 9.97 -16.29 4.36
N ARG A 147 10.91 -16.03 3.48
CA ARG A 147 11.92 -17.00 3.05
C ARG A 147 12.97 -17.25 4.13
N LEU A 148 13.49 -16.20 4.75
CA LEU A 148 14.48 -16.30 5.84
C LEU A 148 13.99 -17.16 7.00
N ARG A 149 12.74 -17.01 7.42
CA ARG A 149 12.16 -17.83 8.51
C ARG A 149 11.99 -19.31 8.16
N GLN A 150 12.07 -19.66 6.86
CA GLN A 150 12.02 -21.03 6.34
C GLN A 150 13.41 -21.58 5.96
N ASP A 151 14.49 -20.89 6.30
CA ASP A 151 15.86 -21.25 5.90
C ASP A 151 16.06 -21.29 4.38
N LYS A 152 15.36 -20.43 3.66
CA LYS A 152 15.47 -20.28 2.21
C LYS A 152 16.20 -19.00 1.85
N ASP A 153 16.92 -19.04 0.73
CA ASP A 153 17.56 -17.84 0.18
C ASP A 153 16.52 -16.79 -0.24
N ILE A 154 16.86 -15.52 -0.05
CA ILE A 154 16.09 -14.40 -0.59
C ILE A 154 16.23 -14.46 -2.12
N LEU A 155 15.11 -14.30 -2.83
CA LEU A 155 15.10 -14.22 -4.29
C LEU A 155 15.21 -12.77 -4.76
N GLU A 156 15.81 -12.62 -5.93
CA GLU A 156 15.81 -11.35 -6.65
C GLU A 156 14.46 -11.17 -7.38
N SER A 157 14.03 -9.91 -7.47
CA SER A 157 12.85 -9.53 -8.24
C SER A 157 13.05 -9.80 -9.72
N ASP A 158 12.03 -10.32 -10.40
CA ASP A 158 12.04 -10.51 -11.86
C ASP A 158 11.50 -9.23 -12.53
N SER A 159 12.33 -8.57 -13.32
CA SER A 159 11.98 -7.33 -14.02
C SER A 159 10.89 -7.49 -15.09
N ASN A 160 10.57 -8.73 -15.48
CA ASN A 160 9.52 -9.02 -16.47
C ASN A 160 8.15 -9.23 -15.83
N LEU A 161 8.06 -9.24 -14.49
CA LEU A 161 6.81 -9.46 -13.77
C LEU A 161 6.24 -8.15 -13.22
N GLY A 162 4.91 -8.01 -13.27
CA GLY A 162 4.16 -6.98 -12.56
C GLY A 162 4.27 -7.13 -11.03
N GLU A 163 3.72 -6.19 -10.25
CA GLU A 163 3.86 -6.20 -8.78
C GLU A 163 3.25 -7.45 -8.15
N ALA A 164 2.05 -7.85 -8.57
CA ALA A 164 1.36 -9.02 -8.06
C ALA A 164 2.13 -10.33 -8.38
N SER A 165 2.55 -10.50 -9.61
CA SER A 165 3.30 -11.67 -10.06
C SER A 165 4.68 -11.77 -9.43
N ASN A 166 5.37 -10.64 -9.30
CA ASN A 166 6.67 -10.57 -8.65
C ASN A 166 6.58 -10.95 -7.16
N PHE A 167 5.54 -10.52 -6.46
CA PHE A 167 5.32 -10.91 -5.07
C PHE A 167 5.14 -12.44 -4.92
N ILE A 168 4.31 -13.06 -5.78
CA ILE A 168 4.12 -14.51 -5.77
C ILE A 168 5.44 -15.25 -6.07
N TRP A 169 6.19 -14.77 -7.07
CA TRP A 169 7.53 -15.28 -7.38
C TRP A 169 8.46 -15.23 -6.18
N LEU A 170 8.56 -14.10 -5.52
CA LEU A 170 9.45 -13.89 -4.38
C LEU A 170 9.10 -14.77 -3.18
N ILE A 171 7.81 -15.03 -2.92
CA ILE A 171 7.37 -15.91 -1.83
C ILE A 171 7.58 -17.37 -2.17
N THR A 172 7.12 -17.80 -3.35
CA THR A 172 7.03 -19.23 -3.70
C THR A 172 8.30 -19.77 -4.36
N GLY A 173 9.02 -18.94 -5.10
CA GLY A 173 10.11 -19.34 -6.00
C GLY A 173 9.63 -19.91 -7.32
N ASN A 174 8.34 -19.78 -7.62
CA ASN A 174 7.74 -20.23 -8.88
C ASN A 174 7.00 -19.08 -9.54
N LYS A 175 7.07 -18.99 -10.88
CA LYS A 175 6.25 -18.04 -11.62
C LYS A 175 4.77 -18.40 -11.43
N PRO A 176 3.90 -17.40 -11.16
CA PRO A 176 2.48 -17.66 -11.00
C PRO A 176 1.82 -18.12 -12.30
N SER A 177 0.72 -18.86 -12.18
CA SER A 177 -0.23 -19.00 -13.30
C SER A 177 -0.99 -17.69 -13.49
N GLU A 178 -1.62 -17.52 -14.66
CA GLU A 178 -2.47 -16.36 -14.96
C GLU A 178 -3.58 -16.16 -13.91
N ASP A 179 -4.20 -17.24 -13.44
CA ASP A 179 -5.22 -17.18 -12.39
C ASP A 179 -4.67 -16.70 -11.04
N MET A 180 -3.47 -17.15 -10.67
CA MET A 180 -2.81 -16.71 -9.43
C MET A 180 -2.41 -15.25 -9.52
N GLU A 181 -1.85 -14.82 -10.64
CA GLU A 181 -1.50 -13.43 -10.91
C GLU A 181 -2.74 -12.56 -10.80
N ARG A 182 -3.80 -12.90 -11.54
CA ARG A 182 -5.04 -12.12 -11.54
C ARG A 182 -5.69 -12.06 -10.14
N THR A 183 -5.70 -13.17 -9.42
CA THR A 183 -6.24 -13.21 -8.05
C THR A 183 -5.48 -12.27 -7.12
N MET A 184 -4.14 -12.28 -7.17
CA MET A 184 -3.32 -11.40 -6.33
C MET A 184 -3.47 -9.93 -6.72
N ASP A 185 -3.54 -9.66 -8.02
CA ASP A 185 -3.75 -8.32 -8.57
C ASP A 185 -5.08 -7.72 -8.08
N ILE A 186 -6.17 -8.49 -8.16
CA ILE A 186 -7.47 -8.11 -7.60
C ILE A 186 -7.38 -7.86 -6.08
N CYS A 187 -6.68 -8.71 -5.34
CA CYS A 187 -6.45 -8.49 -3.91
C CYS A 187 -5.76 -7.15 -3.64
N TYR A 188 -4.76 -6.79 -4.42
CA TYR A 188 -4.07 -5.50 -4.29
C TYR A 188 -5.00 -4.33 -4.63
N ILE A 189 -5.79 -4.43 -5.72
CA ILE A 189 -6.78 -3.41 -6.12
C ILE A 189 -7.79 -3.17 -4.99
N LEU A 190 -8.36 -4.24 -4.43
CA LEU A 190 -9.38 -4.15 -3.37
C LEU A 190 -8.85 -3.55 -2.05
N HIS A 191 -7.53 -3.56 -1.85
CA HIS A 191 -6.88 -3.03 -0.64
C HIS A 191 -6.04 -1.77 -0.89
N ALA A 192 -6.13 -1.18 -2.10
CA ALA A 192 -5.27 -0.06 -2.49
C ALA A 192 -5.54 1.22 -1.69
N ASP A 193 -6.80 1.45 -1.29
CA ASP A 193 -7.19 2.55 -0.41
C ASP A 193 -8.40 2.17 0.46
N HIS A 194 -8.46 2.70 1.66
CA HIS A 194 -9.62 2.59 2.56
C HIS A 194 -9.92 3.89 3.32
N GLY A 195 -9.48 5.03 2.77
CA GLY A 195 -9.61 6.35 3.39
C GLY A 195 -8.51 6.64 4.42
N PHE A 196 -8.76 7.61 5.30
CA PHE A 196 -7.76 7.99 6.31
C PHE A 196 -7.60 6.92 7.38
N ASN A 197 -6.36 6.54 7.63
CA ASN A 197 -6.03 5.62 8.70
C ASN A 197 -6.12 6.32 10.06
N ALA A 198 -6.92 5.77 10.97
CA ALA A 198 -7.11 6.31 12.32
C ALA A 198 -5.81 6.48 13.13
N SER A 199 -4.79 5.69 12.85
CA SER A 199 -3.48 5.82 13.51
C SER A 199 -2.59 6.92 12.95
N THR A 200 -2.95 7.50 11.82
CA THR A 200 -2.22 8.60 11.17
C THR A 200 -2.80 9.96 11.57
N PHE A 201 -3.95 9.97 12.20
CA PHE A 201 -4.75 11.13 12.55
C PHE A 201 -4.40 11.70 13.90
#